data_69060b553c0f9c5e3ff364cdc2b82531
#
_entry.id   69060b553c0f9c5e3ff364cdc2b82531
#
_cell.length_a   1.000
_cell.length_b   1.000
_cell.length_c   1.000
_cell.angle_alpha   90.00
_cell.angle_beta   90.00
_cell.angle_gamma   90.00
#
_symmetry.space_group_name_H-M   'P 1'
#
loop_
_entity.id
_entity.type
_entity.pdbx_description
1 polymer ?
#
loop_
_entity_poly.entity_id
_entity_poly.type
_entity_poly.pdbx_seq_one_letter_code
_entity_poly.pdbx_strand_id
1 'polypeptide(L)'
;MQQTYAAVQRDLLEANHLSPDLLAQSLSIIGANHVDYADIYCQRTAYESWHLEEGIVKSGSFQIDQGVGVRAVSGDKTAFAYADSLCIDSINRSAKAVRVIGAAGNEASVKVPTPAYGKPVHMAIDPIASLDSAAKVALLNKVETLAKAADPRIVQVMAGLTCEYDMVYIARLDGKHAADIRPMVRMNVTVIAKQGERREQGSAGGGGRYDLAYFDENLVHRFVDSAVKQALTNLESRPAPAGEMTVVLGNGWPGVLLHEAVGHGLEGDFNRKETSVFSGRIGERVAAKGVTVVDQGDIADRRGSLNIDDEGNETRRTVLIEDGILVGYMQDETNARLMGTQSTGNGRRESYASAPMPRMTNTFMENGGYEPEEIIASIDKGIYAVNFGGGQVDITSGKFVFSASEAWWVEGGKLQYPVKGATIIGNGPEVLKHVSMIGNDSALDSCIGVCGKEGQSVPVGVGQPTLRIDAGLTVGGSEI
;
A
#
# COMPACT_ATOMS: atom_id res chain seq x y z
N MET A 1 -14.53 -17.77 2.75
CA MET A 1 -14.49 -17.05 4.04
C MET A 1 -14.81 -17.93 5.24
N GLN A 2 -15.89 -18.71 5.27
CA GLN A 2 -16.18 -19.60 6.41
C GLN A 2 -15.07 -20.64 6.67
N GLN A 3 -14.51 -21.24 5.63
CA GLN A 3 -13.36 -22.15 5.74
C GLN A 3 -12.10 -21.42 6.23
N THR A 4 -11.85 -20.19 5.78
CA THR A 4 -10.75 -19.36 6.25
C THR A 4 -10.87 -19.07 7.74
N TYR A 5 -12.06 -18.69 8.20
CA TYR A 5 -12.34 -18.46 9.61
C TYR A 5 -12.05 -19.71 10.46
N ALA A 6 -12.54 -20.89 10.02
CA ALA A 6 -12.31 -22.15 10.73
C ALA A 6 -10.82 -22.55 10.74
N ALA A 7 -10.09 -22.30 9.65
CA ALA A 7 -8.64 -22.56 9.57
C ALA A 7 -7.87 -21.66 10.55
N VAL A 8 -8.14 -20.36 10.57
CA VAL A 8 -7.50 -19.43 11.53
C VAL A 8 -7.85 -19.78 12.97
N GLN A 9 -9.12 -20.13 13.26
CA GLN A 9 -9.51 -20.58 14.60
C GLN A 9 -8.68 -21.78 15.04
N ARG A 10 -8.51 -22.80 14.19
CA ARG A 10 -7.72 -24.00 14.49
C ARG A 10 -6.22 -23.67 14.59
N ASP A 11 -5.64 -23.01 13.59
CA ASP A 11 -4.19 -22.90 13.39
C ASP A 11 -3.57 -21.72 14.16
N LEU A 12 -4.39 -20.72 14.54
CA LEU A 12 -3.93 -19.58 15.33
C LEU A 12 -4.45 -19.64 16.79
N LEU A 13 -5.75 -19.86 17.02
CA LEU A 13 -6.29 -19.83 18.38
C LEU A 13 -6.08 -21.18 19.10
N GLU A 14 -6.61 -22.27 18.57
CA GLU A 14 -6.56 -23.58 19.25
C GLU A 14 -5.13 -24.09 19.40
N ALA A 15 -4.25 -23.84 18.43
CA ALA A 15 -2.83 -24.14 18.52
C ALA A 15 -2.12 -23.43 19.68
N ASN A 16 -2.67 -22.30 20.15
CA ASN A 16 -2.21 -21.53 21.31
C ASN A 16 -3.11 -21.68 22.54
N HIS A 17 -3.94 -22.72 22.57
CA HIS A 17 -4.90 -23.00 23.65
C HIS A 17 -5.91 -21.87 23.90
N LEU A 18 -6.26 -21.13 22.86
CA LEU A 18 -7.26 -20.05 22.85
C LEU A 18 -8.54 -20.51 22.16
N SER A 19 -9.63 -19.82 22.43
CA SER A 19 -10.91 -19.99 21.74
C SER A 19 -11.65 -18.67 21.63
N PRO A 20 -12.65 -18.56 20.71
CA PRO A 20 -13.51 -17.38 20.63
C PRO A 20 -14.16 -17.01 21.99
N ASP A 21 -14.59 -18.00 22.76
CA ASP A 21 -15.21 -17.77 24.06
C ASP A 21 -14.24 -17.21 25.11
N LEU A 22 -12.98 -17.68 25.12
CA LEU A 22 -11.94 -17.13 25.99
C LEU A 22 -11.63 -15.66 25.63
N LEU A 23 -11.59 -15.31 24.35
CA LEU A 23 -11.41 -13.92 23.92
C LEU A 23 -12.62 -13.07 24.33
N ALA A 24 -13.83 -13.57 24.20
CA ALA A 24 -15.04 -12.87 24.66
C ALA A 24 -15.03 -12.63 26.17
N GLN A 25 -14.56 -13.60 26.96
CA GLN A 25 -14.34 -13.42 28.38
C GLN A 25 -13.30 -12.35 28.70
N SER A 26 -12.17 -12.32 27.96
CA SER A 26 -11.17 -11.29 28.12
C SER A 26 -11.69 -9.89 27.77
N LEU A 27 -12.52 -9.77 26.72
CA LEU A 27 -13.20 -8.51 26.37
C LEU A 27 -14.16 -8.04 27.47
N SER A 28 -14.83 -8.97 28.18
CA SER A 28 -15.69 -8.59 29.29
C SER A 28 -14.95 -7.93 30.45
N ILE A 29 -13.64 -8.20 30.61
CA ILE A 29 -12.78 -7.49 31.57
C ILE A 29 -12.70 -6.00 31.22
N ILE A 30 -12.59 -5.67 29.92
CA ILE A 30 -12.58 -4.29 29.42
C ILE A 30 -13.97 -3.68 29.58
N GLY A 31 -15.02 -4.43 29.20
CA GLY A 31 -16.41 -4.02 29.28
C GLY A 31 -16.95 -3.78 30.70
N ALA A 32 -16.20 -4.16 31.74
CA ALA A 32 -16.51 -3.78 33.13
C ALA A 32 -16.29 -2.28 33.40
N ASN A 33 -15.70 -1.55 32.48
CA ASN A 33 -15.59 -0.11 32.50
C ASN A 33 -16.40 0.49 31.31
N HIS A 34 -16.74 1.77 31.38
CA HIS A 34 -17.46 2.48 30.32
C HIS A 34 -16.51 2.78 29.16
N VAL A 35 -16.46 1.89 28.18
CA VAL A 35 -15.70 2.05 26.94
C VAL A 35 -16.64 2.02 25.74
N ASP A 36 -16.33 2.80 24.72
CA ASP A 36 -17.15 2.89 23.50
C ASP A 36 -16.83 1.76 22.52
N TYR A 37 -15.58 1.29 22.54
CA TYR A 37 -15.08 0.26 21.64
C TYR A 37 -13.91 -0.48 22.28
N ALA A 38 -13.79 -1.77 22.02
CA ALA A 38 -12.58 -2.54 22.33
C ALA A 38 -12.42 -3.69 21.35
N ASP A 39 -11.17 -4.06 21.08
CA ASP A 39 -10.80 -5.23 20.30
C ASP A 39 -9.58 -5.96 20.85
N ILE A 40 -9.51 -7.25 20.50
CA ILE A 40 -8.35 -8.12 20.65
C ILE A 40 -7.95 -8.57 19.24
N TYR A 41 -6.71 -8.31 18.85
CA TYR A 41 -6.12 -8.66 17.56
C TYR A 41 -5.02 -9.69 17.77
N CYS A 42 -5.28 -10.94 17.39
CA CYS A 42 -4.30 -12.01 17.41
C CYS A 42 -3.70 -12.17 16.02
N GLN A 43 -2.38 -12.29 15.93
CA GLN A 43 -1.67 -12.40 14.66
C GLN A 43 -0.52 -13.41 14.73
N ARG A 44 -0.30 -14.11 13.62
CA ARG A 44 0.91 -14.89 13.36
C ARG A 44 1.30 -14.70 11.90
N THR A 45 2.50 -14.18 11.70
CA THR A 45 3.09 -13.94 10.38
C THR A 45 4.30 -14.82 10.19
N ALA A 46 4.35 -15.61 9.11
CA ALA A 46 5.57 -16.26 8.62
C ALA A 46 6.07 -15.48 7.40
N TYR A 47 7.35 -15.19 7.38
CA TYR A 47 8.01 -14.44 6.31
C TYR A 47 9.23 -15.20 5.81
N GLU A 48 9.38 -15.27 4.49
CA GLU A 48 10.53 -15.86 3.84
C GLU A 48 11.07 -14.93 2.75
N SER A 49 12.38 -14.80 2.67
CA SER A 49 13.04 -14.02 1.61
C SER A 49 14.24 -14.76 1.05
N TRP A 50 14.48 -14.54 -0.24
CA TRP A 50 15.63 -15.06 -1.00
C TRP A 50 16.24 -13.91 -1.79
N HIS A 51 17.57 -13.86 -1.82
CA HIS A 51 18.29 -12.81 -2.52
C HIS A 51 19.42 -13.40 -3.38
N LEU A 52 19.40 -13.05 -4.67
CA LEU A 52 20.42 -13.39 -5.66
C LEU A 52 21.21 -12.13 -6.04
N GLU A 53 22.50 -12.26 -6.09
CA GLU A 53 23.42 -11.25 -6.61
C GLU A 53 24.65 -11.94 -7.20
N GLU A 54 25.14 -11.45 -8.36
CA GLU A 54 26.33 -11.95 -9.05
C GLU A 54 26.30 -13.48 -9.32
N GLY A 55 25.15 -14.00 -9.75
CA GLY A 55 24.98 -15.41 -10.09
C GLY A 55 24.85 -16.38 -8.91
N ILE A 56 24.78 -15.86 -7.71
CA ILE A 56 24.72 -16.68 -6.50
C ILE A 56 23.55 -16.23 -5.63
N VAL A 57 22.76 -17.16 -5.15
CA VAL A 57 21.81 -16.91 -4.07
C VAL A 57 22.61 -16.75 -2.79
N LYS A 58 22.80 -15.50 -2.37
CA LYS A 58 23.66 -15.13 -1.23
C LYS A 58 23.01 -15.34 0.12
N SER A 59 21.68 -15.23 0.17
CA SER A 59 20.93 -15.37 1.42
C SER A 59 19.53 -15.91 1.21
N GLY A 60 19.07 -16.67 2.17
CA GLY A 60 17.67 -17.00 2.40
C GLY A 60 17.39 -16.78 3.89
N SER A 61 16.24 -16.22 4.22
CA SER A 61 15.81 -16.03 5.60
C SER A 61 14.38 -16.54 5.78
N PHE A 62 14.11 -17.07 6.95
CA PHE A 62 12.77 -17.46 7.37
C PHE A 62 12.58 -17.00 8.81
N GLN A 63 11.45 -16.35 9.08
CA GLN A 63 11.10 -15.89 10.42
C GLN A 63 9.60 -16.08 10.68
N ILE A 64 9.25 -16.26 11.94
CA ILE A 64 7.88 -16.25 12.42
C ILE A 64 7.79 -15.20 13.50
N ASP A 65 6.77 -14.34 13.43
CA ASP A 65 6.37 -13.42 14.48
C ASP A 65 4.92 -13.68 14.84
N GLN A 66 4.58 -13.64 16.14
CA GLN A 66 3.21 -13.79 16.61
C GLN A 66 2.98 -13.03 17.90
N GLY A 67 1.75 -12.61 18.11
CA GLY A 67 1.39 -11.93 19.33
C GLY A 67 -0.04 -11.43 19.33
N VAL A 68 -0.34 -10.60 20.32
CA VAL A 68 -1.67 -10.04 20.54
C VAL A 68 -1.59 -8.55 20.84
N GLY A 69 -2.45 -7.77 20.19
CA GLY A 69 -2.74 -6.38 20.54
C GLY A 69 -4.14 -6.28 21.15
N VAL A 70 -4.26 -5.50 22.21
CA VAL A 70 -5.54 -5.24 22.90
C VAL A 70 -5.76 -3.74 22.96
N ARG A 71 -6.92 -3.29 22.51
CA ARG A 71 -7.27 -1.88 22.45
C ARG A 71 -8.60 -1.60 23.15
N ALA A 72 -8.68 -0.46 23.83
CA ALA A 72 -9.92 0.10 24.36
C ALA A 72 -10.01 1.58 24.00
N VAL A 73 -11.20 2.05 23.65
CA VAL A 73 -11.47 3.43 23.26
C VAL A 73 -12.58 4.01 24.14
N SER A 74 -12.35 5.21 24.67
CA SER A 74 -13.33 5.98 25.41
C SER A 74 -13.28 7.44 24.97
N GLY A 75 -14.37 7.93 24.35
CA GLY A 75 -14.38 9.23 23.69
C GLY A 75 -13.40 9.27 22.52
N ASP A 76 -12.48 10.20 22.56
CA ASP A 76 -11.38 10.39 21.60
C ASP A 76 -10.06 9.74 22.04
N LYS A 77 -10.04 9.10 23.21
CA LYS A 77 -8.84 8.49 23.79
C LYS A 77 -8.78 7.01 23.49
N THR A 78 -7.57 6.54 23.18
CA THR A 78 -7.26 5.12 22.95
C THR A 78 -6.24 4.65 23.95
N ALA A 79 -6.50 3.53 24.62
CA ALA A 79 -5.51 2.75 25.35
C ALA A 79 -5.17 1.51 24.53
N PHE A 80 -3.87 1.19 24.47
CA PHE A 80 -3.36 0.08 23.72
C PHE A 80 -2.27 -0.64 24.50
N ALA A 81 -2.32 -1.97 24.50
CA ALA A 81 -1.29 -2.84 25.06
C ALA A 81 -1.09 -4.04 24.14
N TYR A 82 0.14 -4.54 24.05
CA TYR A 82 0.44 -5.71 23.24
C TYR A 82 1.42 -6.66 23.95
N ALA A 83 1.49 -7.88 23.47
CA ALA A 83 2.44 -8.89 23.92
C ALA A 83 2.84 -9.80 22.74
N ASP A 84 4.08 -10.22 22.73
CA ASP A 84 4.66 -11.21 21.79
C ASP A 84 4.31 -12.66 22.15
N SER A 85 3.59 -12.84 23.26
CA SER A 85 3.10 -14.13 23.72
C SER A 85 1.60 -14.25 23.47
N LEU A 86 1.22 -15.14 22.57
CA LEU A 86 -0.18 -15.42 22.24
C LEU A 86 -0.76 -16.45 23.22
N CYS A 87 -1.09 -16.01 24.43
CA CYS A 87 -1.71 -16.83 25.47
C CYS A 87 -2.71 -16.03 26.29
N ILE A 88 -3.62 -16.74 26.97
CA ILE A 88 -4.73 -16.14 27.72
C ILE A 88 -4.26 -15.22 28.85
N ASP A 89 -3.14 -15.52 29.51
CA ASP A 89 -2.59 -14.69 30.59
C ASP A 89 -2.11 -13.34 30.08
N SER A 90 -1.42 -13.31 28.93
CA SER A 90 -0.99 -12.08 28.27
C SER A 90 -2.16 -11.24 27.80
N ILE A 91 -3.20 -11.87 27.22
CA ILE A 91 -4.42 -11.21 26.79
C ILE A 91 -5.14 -10.58 27.98
N ASN A 92 -5.36 -11.33 29.06
CA ASN A 92 -6.04 -10.85 30.27
C ASN A 92 -5.25 -9.71 30.96
N ARG A 93 -3.93 -9.79 30.98
CA ARG A 93 -3.07 -8.71 31.50
C ARG A 93 -3.20 -7.44 30.68
N SER A 94 -3.16 -7.55 29.36
CA SER A 94 -3.37 -6.44 28.43
C SER A 94 -4.78 -5.86 28.55
N ALA A 95 -5.81 -6.69 28.66
CA ALA A 95 -7.21 -6.26 28.88
C ALA A 95 -7.36 -5.44 30.16
N LYS A 96 -6.74 -5.90 31.27
CA LYS A 96 -6.71 -5.16 32.54
C LYS A 96 -5.96 -3.83 32.44
N ALA A 97 -4.89 -3.76 31.62
CA ALA A 97 -4.13 -2.54 31.41
C ALA A 97 -4.94 -1.49 30.63
N VAL A 98 -5.60 -1.88 29.54
CA VAL A 98 -6.32 -0.92 28.69
C VAL A 98 -7.69 -0.49 29.24
N ARG A 99 -8.36 -1.30 30.07
CA ARG A 99 -9.69 -0.97 30.60
C ARG A 99 -9.72 0.33 31.41
N VAL A 100 -8.60 0.73 31.98
CA VAL A 100 -8.50 1.94 32.84
C VAL A 100 -8.78 3.24 32.11
N ILE A 101 -8.87 3.22 30.78
CA ILE A 101 -9.22 4.40 30.00
C ILE A 101 -10.69 4.81 30.20
N GLY A 102 -11.57 3.84 30.49
CA GLY A 102 -12.98 4.06 30.78
C GLY A 102 -13.25 4.22 32.28
N ALA A 103 -14.27 4.99 32.63
CA ALA A 103 -14.75 5.09 34.01
C ALA A 103 -15.25 3.72 34.51
N ALA A 104 -14.94 3.39 35.77
CA ALA A 104 -15.42 2.16 36.40
C ALA A 104 -16.95 2.19 36.64
N GLY A 105 -17.53 1.04 36.82
CA GLY A 105 -18.93 0.89 37.26
C GLY A 105 -19.92 0.42 36.19
N ASN A 106 -19.41 -0.13 35.09
CA ASN A 106 -20.24 -0.83 34.11
C ASN A 106 -20.43 -2.30 34.52
N GLU A 107 -21.54 -2.91 34.12
CA GLU A 107 -21.75 -4.33 34.30
C GLU A 107 -20.97 -5.11 33.23
N ALA A 108 -20.08 -5.99 33.69
CA ALA A 108 -19.37 -6.89 32.78
C ALA A 108 -20.35 -7.89 32.16
N SER A 109 -20.37 -7.97 30.83
CA SER A 109 -21.14 -8.97 30.11
C SER A 109 -20.29 -9.67 29.06
N VAL A 110 -20.37 -10.99 29.01
CA VAL A 110 -19.75 -11.78 27.94
C VAL A 110 -20.70 -11.83 26.76
N LYS A 111 -20.26 -11.26 25.62
CA LYS A 111 -21.03 -11.38 24.39
C LYS A 111 -20.73 -12.71 23.71
N VAL A 112 -21.77 -13.31 23.13
CA VAL A 112 -21.60 -14.53 22.34
C VAL A 112 -20.82 -14.21 21.06
N PRO A 113 -19.70 -14.93 20.79
CA PRO A 113 -18.94 -14.72 19.56
C PRO A 113 -19.81 -14.95 18.33
N THR A 114 -19.87 -13.96 17.47
CA THR A 114 -20.62 -14.00 16.20
C THR A 114 -19.65 -13.85 15.04
N PRO A 115 -19.40 -14.92 14.25
CA PRO A 115 -18.53 -14.86 13.10
C PRO A 115 -18.98 -13.82 12.08
N ALA A 116 -18.06 -12.96 11.66
CA ALA A 116 -18.24 -12.02 10.57
C ALA A 116 -17.30 -12.40 9.41
N TYR A 117 -17.85 -12.49 8.22
CA TYR A 117 -17.13 -12.91 7.04
C TYR A 117 -16.99 -11.74 6.08
N GLY A 118 -15.76 -11.39 5.69
CA GLY A 118 -15.50 -10.42 4.64
C GLY A 118 -15.79 -10.97 3.24
N LYS A 119 -15.52 -10.14 2.24
CA LYS A 119 -15.57 -10.54 0.83
C LYS A 119 -14.38 -11.43 0.47
N PRO A 120 -14.52 -12.42 -0.42
CA PRO A 120 -13.40 -13.24 -0.88
C PRO A 120 -12.61 -12.49 -1.96
N VAL A 121 -11.76 -11.56 -1.55
CA VAL A 121 -10.95 -10.71 -2.44
C VAL A 121 -9.68 -11.42 -2.89
N HIS A 122 -9.17 -12.34 -2.08
CA HIS A 122 -8.02 -13.19 -2.38
C HIS A 122 -8.19 -14.59 -1.76
N MET A 123 -7.40 -15.54 -2.24
CA MET A 123 -7.40 -16.90 -1.70
C MET A 123 -6.67 -16.99 -0.36
N ALA A 124 -7.13 -17.89 0.52
CA ALA A 124 -6.47 -18.24 1.77
C ALA A 124 -5.46 -19.38 1.52
N ILE A 125 -4.24 -19.03 1.11
CA ILE A 125 -3.19 -19.98 0.74
C ILE A 125 -1.89 -19.67 1.50
N ASP A 126 -1.03 -20.67 1.67
CA ASP A 126 0.34 -20.48 2.17
C ASP A 126 1.30 -20.37 0.97
N PRO A 127 1.80 -19.16 0.64
CA PRO A 127 2.69 -18.98 -0.47
C PRO A 127 4.09 -19.55 -0.22
N ILE A 128 4.52 -19.67 1.04
CA ILE A 128 5.84 -20.17 1.42
C ILE A 128 5.98 -21.65 1.06
N ALA A 129 4.92 -22.40 1.31
CA ALA A 129 4.86 -23.84 1.02
C ALA A 129 4.58 -24.16 -0.46
N SER A 130 4.26 -23.16 -1.30
CA SER A 130 3.86 -23.38 -2.69
C SER A 130 4.99 -23.85 -3.62
N LEU A 131 6.25 -23.54 -3.29
CA LEU A 131 7.45 -24.02 -3.95
C LEU A 131 8.48 -24.46 -2.92
N ASP A 132 9.27 -25.48 -3.24
CA ASP A 132 10.43 -25.86 -2.44
C ASP A 132 11.62 -24.89 -2.66
N SER A 133 12.64 -25.00 -1.83
CA SER A 133 13.82 -24.14 -1.88
C SER A 133 14.58 -24.23 -3.21
N ALA A 134 14.63 -25.43 -3.82
CA ALA A 134 15.32 -25.63 -5.08
C ALA A 134 14.61 -24.92 -6.24
N ALA A 135 13.27 -24.96 -6.26
CA ALA A 135 12.45 -24.25 -7.24
C ALA A 135 12.54 -22.71 -7.08
N LYS A 136 12.58 -22.20 -5.84
CA LYS A 136 12.80 -20.77 -5.56
C LYS A 136 14.16 -20.28 -6.06
N VAL A 137 15.21 -21.06 -5.80
CA VAL A 137 16.57 -20.79 -6.33
C VAL A 137 16.60 -20.84 -7.85
N ALA A 138 15.96 -21.83 -8.47
CA ALA A 138 15.88 -21.95 -9.93
C ALA A 138 15.16 -20.75 -10.56
N LEU A 139 14.11 -20.25 -9.93
CA LEU A 139 13.37 -19.06 -10.37
C LEU A 139 14.28 -17.81 -10.39
N LEU A 140 15.06 -17.58 -9.34
CA LEU A 140 16.00 -16.46 -9.27
C LEU A 140 17.15 -16.60 -10.29
N ASN A 141 17.71 -17.80 -10.45
CA ASN A 141 18.75 -18.07 -11.47
C ASN A 141 18.25 -17.83 -12.89
N LYS A 142 16.96 -18.09 -13.15
CA LYS A 142 16.32 -17.79 -14.44
C LYS A 142 16.30 -16.29 -14.70
N VAL A 143 15.96 -15.46 -13.70
CA VAL A 143 16.01 -13.99 -13.83
C VAL A 143 17.38 -13.52 -14.28
N GLU A 144 18.45 -14.02 -13.65
CA GLU A 144 19.82 -13.64 -14.02
C GLU A 144 20.18 -14.09 -15.43
N THR A 145 19.88 -15.32 -15.78
CA THR A 145 20.15 -15.87 -17.12
C THR A 145 19.50 -15.03 -18.20
N LEU A 146 18.22 -14.67 -18.02
CA LEU A 146 17.48 -13.83 -18.96
C LEU A 146 18.06 -12.42 -19.06
N ALA A 147 18.37 -11.80 -17.91
CA ALA A 147 18.91 -10.43 -17.90
C ALA A 147 20.28 -10.33 -18.57
N LYS A 148 21.16 -11.28 -18.31
CA LYS A 148 22.49 -11.35 -18.94
C LYS A 148 22.41 -11.63 -20.44
N ALA A 149 21.42 -12.42 -20.88
CA ALA A 149 21.23 -12.72 -22.31
C ALA A 149 20.57 -11.56 -23.07
N ALA A 150 19.86 -10.65 -22.41
CA ALA A 150 19.10 -9.58 -23.05
C ALA A 150 19.99 -8.52 -23.72
N ASP A 151 21.11 -8.12 -23.08
CA ASP A 151 22.05 -7.15 -23.65
C ASP A 151 23.45 -7.32 -23.02
N PRO A 152 24.53 -7.31 -23.84
CA PRO A 152 25.90 -7.50 -23.35
C PRO A 152 26.39 -6.37 -22.41
N ARG A 153 25.73 -5.23 -22.37
CA ARG A 153 26.02 -4.14 -21.45
C ARG A 153 25.53 -4.39 -20.03
N ILE A 154 24.69 -5.41 -19.79
CA ILE A 154 24.24 -5.76 -18.44
C ILE A 154 25.39 -6.44 -17.70
N VAL A 155 25.97 -5.71 -16.73
CA VAL A 155 27.15 -6.13 -15.98
C VAL A 155 26.79 -6.75 -14.63
N GLN A 156 25.69 -6.35 -14.03
CA GLN A 156 25.25 -6.86 -12.72
C GLN A 156 23.74 -7.09 -12.70
N VAL A 157 23.34 -8.15 -12.03
CA VAL A 157 21.91 -8.51 -11.82
C VAL A 157 21.71 -8.81 -10.33
N MET A 158 20.67 -8.22 -9.77
CA MET A 158 20.19 -8.51 -8.43
C MET A 158 18.72 -8.91 -8.53
N ALA A 159 18.34 -9.97 -7.85
CA ALA A 159 16.96 -10.42 -7.81
C ALA A 159 16.57 -10.81 -6.37
N GLY A 160 15.36 -10.45 -5.99
CA GLY A 160 14.79 -10.79 -4.69
C GLY A 160 13.44 -11.47 -4.84
N LEU A 161 13.18 -12.44 -3.98
CA LEU A 161 11.88 -13.11 -3.86
C LEU A 161 11.47 -13.08 -2.40
N THR A 162 10.25 -12.60 -2.10
CA THR A 162 9.70 -12.57 -0.74
C THR A 162 8.32 -13.19 -0.71
N CYS A 163 8.04 -13.93 0.37
CA CYS A 163 6.75 -14.54 0.65
C CYS A 163 6.34 -14.20 2.07
N GLU A 164 5.07 -13.92 2.27
CA GLU A 164 4.48 -13.69 3.58
C GLU A 164 3.18 -14.49 3.71
N TYR A 165 3.04 -15.16 4.83
CA TYR A 165 1.83 -15.88 5.21
C TYR A 165 1.35 -15.32 6.56
N ASP A 166 0.31 -14.51 6.51
CA ASP A 166 -0.21 -13.79 7.67
C ASP A 166 -1.60 -14.32 8.04
N MET A 167 -1.77 -14.69 9.29
CA MET A 167 -3.05 -15.11 9.89
C MET A 167 -3.47 -14.10 10.94
N VAL A 168 -4.68 -13.61 10.85
CA VAL A 168 -5.25 -12.67 11.82
C VAL A 168 -6.60 -13.15 12.34
N TYR A 169 -6.83 -12.92 13.64
CA TYR A 169 -8.12 -13.12 14.29
C TYR A 169 -8.46 -11.90 15.13
N ILE A 170 -9.64 -11.35 14.92
CA ILE A 170 -10.11 -10.12 15.54
C ILE A 170 -11.37 -10.42 16.35
N ALA A 171 -11.35 -10.14 17.65
CA ALA A 171 -12.50 -10.23 18.52
C ALA A 171 -12.87 -8.84 19.04
N ARG A 172 -14.15 -8.45 18.93
CA ARG A 172 -14.64 -7.14 19.32
C ARG A 172 -15.59 -7.23 20.52
N LEU A 173 -15.64 -6.16 21.31
CA LEU A 173 -16.48 -6.05 22.51
C LEU A 173 -17.99 -6.17 22.19
N ASP A 174 -18.41 -5.79 20.98
CA ASP A 174 -19.79 -5.94 20.50
C ASP A 174 -20.18 -7.39 20.17
N GLY A 175 -19.23 -8.33 20.26
CA GLY A 175 -19.41 -9.75 19.95
C GLY A 175 -19.05 -10.13 18.52
N LYS A 176 -18.70 -9.20 17.66
CA LYS A 176 -18.22 -9.48 16.29
C LYS A 176 -16.85 -10.13 16.34
N HIS A 177 -16.70 -11.28 15.68
CA HIS A 177 -15.43 -11.98 15.52
C HIS A 177 -15.13 -12.18 14.03
N ALA A 178 -13.95 -11.83 13.58
CA ALA A 178 -13.53 -11.92 12.19
C ALA A 178 -12.15 -12.56 12.08
N ALA A 179 -11.86 -13.21 10.96
CA ALA A 179 -10.58 -13.86 10.72
C ALA A 179 -10.20 -13.81 9.25
N ASP A 180 -8.89 -13.74 8.97
CA ASP A 180 -8.37 -13.71 7.62
C ASP A 180 -7.03 -14.45 7.50
N ILE A 181 -6.73 -14.96 6.31
CA ILE A 181 -5.43 -15.47 5.90
C ILE A 181 -4.99 -14.62 4.72
N ARG A 182 -3.84 -13.96 4.84
CA ARG A 182 -3.34 -12.95 3.92
C ARG A 182 -2.03 -13.40 3.29
N PRO A 183 -2.04 -14.06 2.14
CA PRO A 183 -0.83 -14.35 1.39
C PRO A 183 -0.25 -13.06 0.81
N MET A 184 1.08 -13.03 0.63
CA MET A 184 1.75 -11.98 -0.13
C MET A 184 3.01 -12.54 -0.76
N VAL A 185 3.18 -12.29 -2.05
CA VAL A 185 4.42 -12.59 -2.77
C VAL A 185 4.93 -11.37 -3.50
N ARG A 186 6.25 -11.25 -3.61
CA ARG A 186 6.90 -10.20 -4.37
C ARG A 186 8.19 -10.68 -4.99
N MET A 187 8.41 -10.32 -6.25
CA MET A 187 9.69 -10.42 -6.94
C MET A 187 10.18 -9.03 -7.32
N ASN A 188 11.46 -8.76 -7.15
CA ASN A 188 12.12 -7.58 -7.69
C ASN A 188 13.36 -7.98 -8.47
N VAL A 189 13.57 -7.29 -9.56
CA VAL A 189 14.70 -7.43 -10.48
C VAL A 189 15.35 -6.06 -10.61
N THR A 190 16.66 -6.02 -10.40
CA THR A 190 17.46 -4.82 -10.62
C THR A 190 18.66 -5.20 -11.46
N VAL A 191 18.91 -4.43 -12.51
CA VAL A 191 20.06 -4.62 -13.39
C VAL A 191 20.89 -3.35 -13.43
N ILE A 192 22.21 -3.51 -13.62
CA ILE A 192 23.13 -2.41 -13.90
C ILE A 192 23.69 -2.61 -15.30
N ALA A 193 23.45 -1.62 -16.16
CA ALA A 193 24.05 -1.54 -17.47
C ALA A 193 25.28 -0.63 -17.45
N LYS A 194 26.32 -0.98 -18.20
CA LYS A 194 27.56 -0.19 -18.33
C LYS A 194 27.92 0.05 -19.80
N GLN A 195 28.28 1.29 -20.11
CA GLN A 195 28.81 1.68 -21.41
C GLN A 195 29.94 2.70 -21.21
N GLY A 196 31.19 2.29 -21.49
CA GLY A 196 32.36 3.06 -21.07
C GLY A 196 32.44 3.19 -19.55
N GLU A 197 32.57 4.39 -19.06
CA GLU A 197 32.57 4.69 -17.61
C GLU A 197 31.16 4.88 -17.03
N ARG A 198 30.15 5.05 -17.89
CA ARG A 198 28.78 5.29 -17.47
C ARG A 198 28.12 4.00 -17.01
N ARG A 199 27.47 4.07 -15.84
CA ARG A 199 26.69 2.98 -15.26
C ARG A 199 25.31 3.50 -14.90
N GLU A 200 24.29 2.78 -15.31
CA GLU A 200 22.90 3.12 -15.00
C GLU A 200 22.11 1.90 -14.54
N GLN A 201 21.15 2.14 -13.69
CA GLN A 201 20.32 1.11 -13.11
C GLN A 201 18.93 1.10 -13.74
N GLY A 202 18.35 -0.09 -13.89
CA GLY A 202 16.95 -0.29 -14.15
C GLY A 202 16.36 -1.29 -13.18
N SER A 203 15.13 -1.09 -12.79
CA SER A 203 14.44 -1.95 -11.82
C SER A 203 13.00 -2.20 -12.26
N ALA A 204 12.55 -3.42 -12.06
CA ALA A 204 11.17 -3.83 -12.26
C ALA A 204 10.80 -4.92 -11.26
N GLY A 205 9.53 -5.20 -11.11
CA GLY A 205 9.05 -6.25 -10.23
C GLY A 205 7.59 -6.09 -9.95
N GLY A 206 7.08 -6.96 -9.12
CA GLY A 206 5.68 -6.96 -8.74
C GLY A 206 5.33 -8.16 -7.86
N GLY A 207 4.05 -8.29 -7.61
CA GLY A 207 3.54 -9.37 -6.78
C GLY A 207 2.06 -9.22 -6.53
N GLY A 208 1.63 -9.60 -5.34
CA GLY A 208 0.25 -9.52 -4.91
C GLY A 208 -0.09 -10.63 -3.92
N ARG A 209 -1.40 -10.85 -3.73
CA ARG A 209 -1.92 -11.86 -2.82
C ARG A 209 -2.11 -13.20 -3.52
N TYR A 210 -0.98 -13.75 -3.95
CA TYR A 210 -0.87 -14.99 -4.70
C TYR A 210 0.02 -16.00 -3.98
N ASP A 211 0.17 -17.18 -4.56
CA ASP A 211 1.29 -18.08 -4.33
C ASP A 211 2.43 -17.83 -5.35
N LEU A 212 3.51 -18.59 -5.26
CA LEU A 212 4.67 -18.41 -6.12
C LEU A 212 4.46 -18.88 -7.58
N ALA A 213 3.39 -19.61 -7.88
CA ALA A 213 3.03 -19.96 -9.26
C ALA A 213 2.62 -18.72 -10.08
N TYR A 214 2.31 -17.61 -9.42
CA TYR A 214 2.10 -16.31 -10.06
C TYR A 214 3.29 -15.86 -10.92
N PHE A 215 4.51 -16.18 -10.51
CA PHE A 215 5.73 -15.83 -11.24
C PHE A 215 5.99 -16.83 -12.37
N ASP A 216 5.07 -16.89 -13.33
CA ASP A 216 5.24 -17.70 -14.52
C ASP A 216 6.37 -17.16 -15.43
N GLU A 217 6.71 -17.95 -16.45
CA GLU A 217 7.78 -17.59 -17.38
C GLU A 217 7.56 -16.24 -18.07
N ASN A 218 6.34 -15.95 -18.50
CA ASN A 218 6.00 -14.72 -19.22
C ASN A 218 6.12 -13.50 -18.31
N LEU A 219 5.70 -13.62 -17.05
CA LEU A 219 5.80 -12.53 -16.08
C LEU A 219 7.25 -12.24 -15.71
N VAL A 220 8.05 -13.28 -15.50
CA VAL A 220 9.49 -13.13 -15.23
C VAL A 220 10.20 -12.44 -16.40
N HIS A 221 9.91 -12.84 -17.64
CA HIS A 221 10.42 -12.17 -18.85
C HIS A 221 10.05 -10.69 -18.86
N ARG A 222 8.78 -10.34 -18.63
CA ARG A 222 8.34 -8.94 -18.60
C ARG A 222 9.08 -8.10 -17.55
N PHE A 223 9.34 -8.65 -16.36
CA PHE A 223 10.12 -7.94 -15.34
C PHE A 223 11.56 -7.71 -15.77
N VAL A 224 12.19 -8.74 -16.33
CA VAL A 224 13.57 -8.63 -16.83
C VAL A 224 13.65 -7.61 -17.97
N ASP A 225 12.77 -7.73 -18.98
CA ASP A 225 12.74 -6.82 -20.12
C ASP A 225 12.52 -5.36 -19.70
N SER A 226 11.62 -5.15 -18.75
CA SER A 226 11.34 -3.81 -18.22
C SER A 226 12.56 -3.21 -17.49
N ALA A 227 13.22 -3.99 -16.63
CA ALA A 227 14.42 -3.54 -15.91
C ALA A 227 15.58 -3.25 -16.87
N VAL A 228 15.82 -4.13 -17.84
CA VAL A 228 16.88 -3.97 -18.87
C VAL A 228 16.58 -2.75 -19.72
N LYS A 229 15.35 -2.59 -20.24
CA LYS A 229 14.94 -1.43 -21.03
C LYS A 229 15.19 -0.12 -20.28
N GLN A 230 14.80 -0.04 -19.02
CA GLN A 230 15.00 1.15 -18.19
C GLN A 230 16.49 1.47 -18.04
N ALA A 231 17.33 0.47 -17.72
CA ALA A 231 18.78 0.69 -17.57
C ALA A 231 19.42 1.18 -18.87
N LEU A 232 19.05 0.59 -20.02
CA LEU A 232 19.56 1.00 -21.34
C LEU A 232 19.06 2.39 -21.74
N THR A 233 17.80 2.72 -21.50
CA THR A 233 17.26 4.07 -21.72
C THR A 233 18.03 5.10 -20.89
N ASN A 234 18.31 4.79 -19.63
CA ASN A 234 19.06 5.67 -18.74
C ASN A 234 20.52 5.88 -19.17
N LEU A 235 21.15 4.91 -19.83
CA LEU A 235 22.49 5.09 -20.44
C LEU A 235 22.52 6.19 -21.49
N GLU A 236 21.42 6.42 -22.20
CA GLU A 236 21.30 7.43 -23.25
C GLU A 236 20.76 8.77 -22.71
N SER A 237 20.39 8.85 -21.43
CA SER A 237 19.75 10.03 -20.86
C SER A 237 20.71 11.21 -20.74
N ARG A 238 20.14 12.41 -20.84
CA ARG A 238 20.81 13.71 -20.64
C ARG A 238 20.32 14.33 -19.33
N PRO A 239 21.03 15.30 -18.74
CA PRO A 239 20.51 16.04 -17.59
C PRO A 239 19.14 16.65 -17.87
N ALA A 240 18.21 16.51 -16.93
CA ALA A 240 16.88 17.13 -17.05
C ALA A 240 17.00 18.67 -16.94
N PRO A 241 16.23 19.44 -17.74
CA PRO A 241 16.16 20.89 -17.55
C PRO A 241 15.46 21.20 -16.21
N ALA A 242 15.84 22.33 -15.60
CA ALA A 242 15.22 22.83 -14.38
C ALA A 242 14.22 23.95 -14.68
N GLY A 243 13.17 24.07 -13.90
CA GLY A 243 12.21 25.17 -13.97
C GLY A 243 10.74 24.73 -13.95
N GLU A 244 9.85 25.68 -14.00
CA GLU A 244 8.42 25.42 -14.16
C GLU A 244 8.12 25.05 -15.61
N MET A 245 7.38 23.95 -15.79
CA MET A 245 7.01 23.48 -17.13
C MET A 245 5.81 22.54 -17.08
N THR A 246 5.19 22.30 -18.22
CA THR A 246 4.18 21.25 -18.36
C THR A 246 4.79 19.88 -18.11
N VAL A 247 4.13 19.09 -17.27
CA VAL A 247 4.54 17.72 -16.98
C VAL A 247 3.40 16.76 -17.34
N VAL A 248 3.74 15.71 -18.08
CA VAL A 248 2.87 14.55 -18.24
C VAL A 248 3.38 13.45 -17.34
N LEU A 249 2.51 12.90 -16.52
CA LEU A 249 2.77 11.73 -15.68
C LEU A 249 2.24 10.49 -16.38
N GLY A 250 3.03 9.43 -16.41
CA GLY A 250 2.62 8.13 -16.93
C GLY A 250 1.52 7.49 -16.07
N ASN A 251 0.93 6.43 -16.59
CA ASN A 251 -0.07 5.64 -15.86
C ASN A 251 0.58 4.69 -14.83
N GLY A 252 -0.22 4.11 -13.96
CA GLY A 252 0.21 3.10 -12.97
C GLY A 252 0.96 3.68 -11.78
N TRP A 253 2.23 3.28 -11.60
CA TRP A 253 3.04 3.66 -10.43
C TRP A 253 3.18 5.17 -10.19
N PRO A 254 3.21 6.06 -11.19
CA PRO A 254 3.16 7.50 -10.93
C PRO A 254 1.98 7.97 -10.08
N GLY A 255 0.93 7.16 -9.92
CA GLY A 255 -0.14 7.34 -8.93
C GLY A 255 0.34 7.41 -7.47
N VAL A 256 1.61 7.10 -7.19
CA VAL A 256 2.23 7.36 -5.89
C VAL A 256 2.18 8.85 -5.52
N LEU A 257 2.27 9.73 -6.52
CA LEU A 257 2.10 11.17 -6.31
C LEU A 257 0.69 11.47 -5.78
N LEU A 258 -0.35 10.83 -6.34
CA LEU A 258 -1.72 10.95 -5.86
C LEU A 258 -1.87 10.42 -4.43
N HIS A 259 -1.25 9.29 -4.12
CA HIS A 259 -1.23 8.69 -2.78
C HIS A 259 -0.68 9.69 -1.75
N GLU A 260 0.48 10.26 -2.03
CA GLU A 260 1.17 11.18 -1.14
C GLU A 260 0.50 12.56 -1.09
N ALA A 261 0.20 13.10 -2.26
CA ALA A 261 -0.30 14.48 -2.39
C ALA A 261 -1.73 14.66 -1.88
N VAL A 262 -2.55 13.62 -1.93
CA VAL A 262 -3.98 13.66 -1.66
C VAL A 262 -4.42 12.59 -0.69
N GLY A 263 -3.98 11.36 -0.88
CA GLY A 263 -4.45 10.20 -0.15
C GLY A 263 -4.31 10.35 1.36
N HIS A 264 -3.13 10.68 1.86
CA HIS A 264 -2.92 10.93 3.28
C HIS A 264 -3.76 12.09 3.82
N GLY A 265 -3.94 13.14 3.02
CA GLY A 265 -4.79 14.28 3.38
C GLY A 265 -6.27 13.94 3.52
N LEU A 266 -6.72 12.79 2.99
CA LEU A 266 -8.11 12.32 3.03
C LEU A 266 -8.33 11.19 4.04
N GLU A 267 -7.36 10.88 4.89
CA GLU A 267 -7.53 9.98 6.02
C GLU A 267 -8.31 10.65 7.15
N GLY A 268 -9.23 9.91 7.76
CA GLY A 268 -10.24 10.45 8.66
C GLY A 268 -9.70 11.08 9.94
N ASP A 269 -8.60 10.56 10.48
CA ASP A 269 -7.98 11.08 11.71
C ASP A 269 -7.40 12.49 11.53
N PHE A 270 -6.74 12.78 10.41
CA PHE A 270 -6.26 14.13 10.10
C PHE A 270 -7.41 15.10 9.89
N ASN A 271 -8.49 14.65 9.22
CA ASN A 271 -9.66 15.49 8.96
C ASN A 271 -10.47 15.77 10.22
N ARG A 272 -10.63 14.78 11.11
CA ARG A 272 -11.27 14.97 12.41
C ARG A 272 -10.50 15.94 13.33
N LYS A 273 -9.17 15.84 13.30
CA LYS A 273 -8.28 16.74 14.09
C LYS A 273 -8.06 18.11 13.44
N GLU A 274 -8.67 18.36 12.26
CA GLU A 274 -8.52 19.59 11.48
C GLU A 274 -7.06 19.93 11.12
N THR A 275 -6.23 18.88 10.92
CA THR A 275 -4.81 19.03 10.56
C THR A 275 -4.53 18.82 9.07
N SER A 276 -5.54 18.43 8.29
CA SER A 276 -5.45 18.31 6.84
C SER A 276 -5.93 19.56 6.13
N VAL A 277 -5.32 19.87 4.99
CA VAL A 277 -5.79 20.93 4.06
C VAL A 277 -7.19 20.64 3.47
N PHE A 278 -7.70 19.44 3.61
CA PHE A 278 -9.02 18.99 3.16
C PHE A 278 -10.08 19.01 4.27
N SER A 279 -9.71 19.36 5.50
CA SER A 279 -10.62 19.32 6.65
C SER A 279 -11.80 20.29 6.44
N GLY A 280 -13.03 19.78 6.66
CA GLY A 280 -14.25 20.56 6.56
C GLY A 280 -14.70 20.95 5.14
N ARG A 281 -14.04 20.42 4.10
CA ARG A 281 -14.25 20.85 2.71
C ARG A 281 -15.11 19.88 1.87
N ILE A 282 -15.84 18.98 2.50
CA ILE A 282 -16.81 18.12 1.79
C ILE A 282 -17.80 19.00 1.02
N GLY A 283 -18.01 18.69 -0.27
CA GLY A 283 -18.83 19.44 -1.22
C GLY A 283 -18.10 20.56 -1.96
N GLU A 284 -16.84 20.85 -1.61
CA GLU A 284 -16.04 21.84 -2.30
C GLU A 284 -15.24 21.24 -3.48
N ARG A 285 -14.95 22.09 -4.46
CA ARG A 285 -14.03 21.73 -5.54
C ARG A 285 -12.58 21.79 -5.05
N VAL A 286 -11.92 20.63 -5.08
CA VAL A 286 -10.52 20.48 -4.64
C VAL A 286 -9.59 20.04 -5.78
N ALA A 287 -10.15 19.67 -6.92
CA ALA A 287 -9.42 19.24 -8.11
C ALA A 287 -10.07 19.75 -9.39
N ALA A 288 -9.40 19.62 -10.52
CA ALA A 288 -9.95 19.94 -11.83
C ALA A 288 -11.20 19.09 -12.15
N LYS A 289 -12.07 19.60 -13.00
CA LYS A 289 -13.20 18.84 -13.53
C LYS A 289 -12.72 17.56 -14.24
N GLY A 290 -13.42 16.46 -14.03
CA GLY A 290 -13.07 15.15 -14.56
C GLY A 290 -12.16 14.33 -13.64
N VAL A 291 -11.53 14.94 -12.63
CA VAL A 291 -10.72 14.19 -11.65
C VAL A 291 -11.63 13.43 -10.70
N THR A 292 -11.58 12.11 -10.76
CA THR A 292 -12.27 11.21 -9.81
C THR A 292 -11.25 10.30 -9.15
N VAL A 293 -11.18 10.34 -7.83
CA VAL A 293 -10.22 9.60 -7.00
C VAL A 293 -10.97 8.69 -6.05
N VAL A 294 -10.56 7.44 -6.01
CA VAL A 294 -11.14 6.40 -5.14
C VAL A 294 -10.08 5.69 -4.33
N ASP A 295 -10.46 5.18 -3.16
CA ASP A 295 -9.73 4.14 -2.44
C ASP A 295 -10.57 2.87 -2.47
N GLN A 296 -9.99 1.75 -2.92
CA GLN A 296 -10.73 0.51 -3.08
C GLN A 296 -9.96 -0.70 -2.54
N GLY A 297 -10.43 -1.23 -1.43
CA GLY A 297 -9.81 -2.36 -0.73
C GLY A 297 -10.29 -3.74 -1.18
N ASP A 298 -11.27 -3.84 -2.09
CA ASP A 298 -11.85 -5.10 -2.55
C ASP A 298 -11.51 -5.45 -4.02
N ILE A 299 -10.42 -4.93 -4.54
CA ILE A 299 -9.89 -5.34 -5.86
C ILE A 299 -9.15 -6.66 -5.70
N ALA A 300 -9.50 -7.65 -6.54
CA ALA A 300 -8.95 -9.00 -6.43
C ALA A 300 -7.42 -9.03 -6.44
N ASP A 301 -6.87 -9.81 -5.52
CA ASP A 301 -5.46 -10.19 -5.41
C ASP A 301 -4.43 -9.05 -5.34
N ARG A 302 -4.89 -7.80 -5.17
CA ARG A 302 -4.00 -6.64 -5.07
C ARG A 302 -3.30 -6.59 -3.70
N ARG A 303 -2.08 -6.06 -3.69
CA ARG A 303 -1.26 -5.90 -2.48
C ARG A 303 -1.96 -5.09 -1.37
N GLY A 304 -2.65 -4.01 -1.74
CA GLY A 304 -3.40 -3.16 -0.81
C GLY A 304 -4.77 -3.72 -0.40
N SER A 305 -5.27 -4.76 -1.08
CA SER A 305 -6.61 -5.31 -0.83
C SER A 305 -6.64 -6.27 0.36
N LEU A 306 -7.79 -6.30 1.02
CA LEU A 306 -8.05 -7.13 2.20
C LEU A 306 -9.48 -7.65 2.16
N ASN A 307 -9.70 -8.90 2.59
CA ASN A 307 -11.04 -9.44 2.80
C ASN A 307 -11.80 -8.70 3.90
N ILE A 308 -11.07 -8.32 4.95
CA ILE A 308 -11.47 -7.48 6.08
C ILE A 308 -10.32 -6.57 6.46
N ASP A 309 -10.61 -5.37 6.96
CA ASP A 309 -9.61 -4.51 7.59
C ASP A 309 -9.16 -5.04 8.97
N ASP A 310 -8.26 -4.33 9.65
CA ASP A 310 -7.73 -4.77 10.95
C ASP A 310 -8.63 -4.43 12.14
N GLU A 311 -9.85 -4.01 11.88
CA GLU A 311 -10.96 -3.88 12.82
C GLU A 311 -12.10 -4.87 12.53
N GLY A 312 -11.91 -5.75 11.52
CA GLY A 312 -12.86 -6.78 11.12
C GLY A 312 -14.02 -6.27 10.25
N ASN A 313 -13.86 -5.12 9.59
CA ASN A 313 -14.86 -4.59 8.67
C ASN A 313 -14.55 -5.01 7.23
N GLU A 314 -15.58 -5.17 6.41
CA GLU A 314 -15.41 -5.39 4.98
C GLU A 314 -14.75 -4.16 4.33
N THR A 315 -13.75 -4.42 3.48
CA THR A 315 -13.20 -3.39 2.62
C THR A 315 -14.12 -3.11 1.44
N ARG A 316 -14.06 -1.91 0.88
CA ARG A 316 -14.96 -1.48 -0.19
C ARG A 316 -14.33 -0.41 -1.07
N ARG A 317 -15.04 -0.06 -2.14
CA ARG A 317 -14.74 1.13 -2.93
C ARG A 317 -15.32 2.36 -2.23
N THR A 318 -14.46 3.31 -1.90
CA THR A 318 -14.81 4.61 -1.28
C THR A 318 -14.43 5.71 -2.26
N VAL A 319 -15.42 6.48 -2.72
CA VAL A 319 -15.15 7.67 -3.54
C VAL A 319 -14.70 8.78 -2.62
N LEU A 320 -13.55 9.36 -2.93
CA LEU A 320 -12.93 10.45 -2.16
C LEU A 320 -13.16 11.80 -2.86
N ILE A 321 -12.88 11.86 -4.15
CA ILE A 321 -13.12 13.02 -5.01
C ILE A 321 -13.92 12.54 -6.22
N GLU A 322 -15.01 13.22 -6.56
CA GLU A 322 -15.86 12.91 -7.71
C GLU A 322 -15.98 14.16 -8.60
N ASP A 323 -15.57 14.04 -9.86
CA ASP A 323 -15.54 15.17 -10.82
C ASP A 323 -14.91 16.45 -10.23
N GLY A 324 -13.85 16.29 -9.46
CA GLY A 324 -13.12 17.37 -8.78
C GLY A 324 -13.73 17.86 -7.47
N ILE A 325 -14.86 17.31 -7.02
CA ILE A 325 -15.53 17.66 -5.77
C ILE A 325 -15.12 16.68 -4.68
N LEU A 326 -14.74 17.16 -3.51
CA LEU A 326 -14.46 16.32 -2.34
C LEU A 326 -15.78 15.75 -1.79
N VAL A 327 -15.91 14.42 -1.74
CA VAL A 327 -17.15 13.75 -1.33
C VAL A 327 -16.99 12.80 -0.14
N GLY A 328 -15.76 12.43 0.23
CA GLY A 328 -15.55 11.47 1.32
C GLY A 328 -14.15 11.46 1.89
N TYR A 329 -14.03 10.80 3.05
CA TYR A 329 -12.77 10.49 3.72
C TYR A 329 -12.68 8.99 3.97
N MET A 330 -11.47 8.47 4.12
CA MET A 330 -11.22 7.09 4.56
C MET A 330 -11.33 7.02 6.09
N GLN A 331 -12.13 6.08 6.59
CA GLN A 331 -12.49 6.00 8.00
C GLN A 331 -12.15 4.64 8.61
N ASP A 332 -11.62 4.67 9.84
CA ASP A 332 -11.64 3.56 10.78
C ASP A 332 -12.87 3.67 11.70
N GLU A 333 -13.05 2.74 12.62
CA GLU A 333 -14.18 2.72 13.57
C GLU A 333 -14.18 3.94 14.49
N THR A 334 -13.02 4.32 15.02
CA THR A 334 -12.92 5.42 15.99
C THR A 334 -13.22 6.77 15.35
N ASN A 335 -12.59 7.08 14.22
CA ASN A 335 -12.79 8.36 13.56
C ASN A 335 -14.17 8.45 12.90
N ALA A 336 -14.68 7.35 12.34
CA ALA A 336 -16.04 7.28 11.82
C ALA A 336 -17.08 7.62 12.91
N ARG A 337 -16.98 7.00 14.08
CA ARG A 337 -17.87 7.28 15.22
C ARG A 337 -17.80 8.75 15.66
N LEU A 338 -16.59 9.28 15.81
CA LEU A 338 -16.39 10.67 16.27
C LEU A 338 -16.82 11.71 15.23
N MET A 339 -16.84 11.36 13.96
CA MET A 339 -17.31 12.21 12.85
C MET A 339 -18.78 11.95 12.47
N GLY A 340 -19.48 11.07 13.20
CA GLY A 340 -20.90 10.75 12.93
C GLY A 340 -21.14 10.04 11.60
N THR A 341 -20.18 9.23 11.13
CA THR A 341 -20.24 8.46 9.90
C THR A 341 -19.96 6.98 10.15
N GLN A 342 -19.74 6.21 9.11
CA GLN A 342 -19.43 4.78 9.18
C GLN A 342 -18.00 4.49 8.74
N SER A 343 -17.39 3.43 9.30
CA SER A 343 -16.12 2.91 8.83
C SER A 343 -16.19 2.57 7.33
N THR A 344 -15.12 2.90 6.61
CA THR A 344 -14.98 2.59 5.19
C THR A 344 -14.17 1.30 4.94
N GLY A 345 -13.78 0.60 6.01
CA GLY A 345 -12.90 -0.58 5.92
C GLY A 345 -11.44 -0.20 5.73
N ASN A 346 -11.04 0.94 6.28
CA ASN A 346 -9.69 1.49 6.19
C ASN A 346 -8.94 1.49 7.54
N GLY A 347 -9.48 0.85 8.58
CA GLY A 347 -8.80 0.68 9.86
C GLY A 347 -7.66 -0.34 9.73
N ARG A 348 -6.41 0.13 9.60
CA ARG A 348 -5.26 -0.73 9.33
C ARG A 348 -4.15 -0.52 10.34
N ARG A 349 -3.40 -1.58 10.63
CA ARG A 349 -2.21 -1.61 11.49
C ARG A 349 -1.07 -2.39 10.82
N GLU A 350 0.17 -2.09 11.19
CA GLU A 350 1.34 -2.84 10.73
C GLU A 350 1.35 -4.27 11.28
N SER A 351 1.08 -4.41 12.58
CA SER A 351 1.10 -5.70 13.27
C SER A 351 0.27 -5.66 14.58
N TYR A 352 0.25 -6.79 15.30
CA TYR A 352 -0.35 -6.87 16.64
C TYR A 352 0.26 -5.86 17.63
N ALA A 353 1.49 -5.40 17.41
CA ALA A 353 2.19 -4.44 18.26
C ALA A 353 1.78 -2.98 18.00
N SER A 354 0.87 -2.73 17.07
CA SER A 354 0.45 -1.40 16.64
C SER A 354 -1.06 -1.22 16.75
N ALA A 355 -1.50 -0.03 17.17
CA ALA A 355 -2.92 0.34 17.12
C ALA A 355 -3.33 0.66 15.67
N PRO A 356 -4.55 0.27 15.24
CA PRO A 356 -5.04 0.63 13.91
C PRO A 356 -5.35 2.12 13.80
N MET A 357 -5.26 2.61 12.57
CA MET A 357 -5.60 3.98 12.18
C MET A 357 -6.15 3.98 10.75
N PRO A 358 -6.80 5.07 10.30
CA PRO A 358 -7.22 5.18 8.91
C PRO A 358 -5.99 5.13 7.97
N ARG A 359 -6.00 4.22 7.01
CA ARG A 359 -4.95 4.02 6.02
C ARG A 359 -5.55 3.68 4.67
N MET A 360 -4.88 4.13 3.62
CA MET A 360 -5.20 3.74 2.25
C MET A 360 -5.11 2.24 2.02
N THR A 361 -5.86 1.75 1.04
CA THR A 361 -5.79 0.39 0.49
C THR A 361 -5.21 0.43 -0.93
N ASN A 362 -6.03 0.54 -1.97
CA ASN A 362 -5.57 0.86 -3.32
C ASN A 362 -6.19 2.20 -3.71
N THR A 363 -5.39 3.25 -3.74
CA THR A 363 -5.82 4.60 -4.06
C THR A 363 -5.46 4.95 -5.49
N PHE A 364 -6.43 5.29 -6.32
CA PHE A 364 -6.19 5.56 -7.72
C PHE A 364 -7.15 6.57 -8.31
N MET A 365 -6.74 7.18 -9.45
CA MET A 365 -7.59 8.03 -10.28
C MET A 365 -8.24 7.19 -11.38
N GLU A 366 -9.51 7.42 -11.62
CA GLU A 366 -10.28 6.77 -12.68
C GLU A 366 -9.95 7.34 -14.07
N ASN A 367 -10.39 6.64 -15.11
CA ASN A 367 -10.18 7.03 -16.51
C ASN A 367 -10.83 8.37 -16.87
N GLY A 368 -10.12 9.15 -17.67
CA GLY A 368 -10.69 10.22 -18.47
C GLY A 368 -11.01 9.79 -19.88
N GLY A 369 -10.98 10.73 -20.83
CA GLY A 369 -11.42 10.51 -22.21
C GLY A 369 -10.35 10.62 -23.29
N TYR A 370 -9.08 10.92 -22.94
CA TYR A 370 -8.03 11.13 -23.92
C TYR A 370 -7.18 9.87 -24.14
N GLU A 371 -6.73 9.65 -25.38
CA GLU A 371 -5.68 8.67 -25.62
C GLU A 371 -4.34 9.21 -25.09
N PRO A 372 -3.46 8.37 -24.50
CA PRO A 372 -2.16 8.82 -23.98
C PRO A 372 -1.29 9.54 -24.99
N GLU A 373 -1.34 9.11 -26.25
CA GLU A 373 -0.61 9.73 -27.37
C GLU A 373 -1.11 11.14 -27.67
N GLU A 374 -2.41 11.41 -27.55
CA GLU A 374 -2.98 12.75 -27.70
C GLU A 374 -2.47 13.68 -26.58
N ILE A 375 -2.36 13.16 -25.36
CA ILE A 375 -1.82 13.91 -24.23
C ILE A 375 -0.38 14.31 -24.48
N ILE A 376 0.46 13.38 -24.92
CA ILE A 376 1.87 13.66 -25.24
C ILE A 376 1.96 14.63 -26.43
N ALA A 377 1.17 14.42 -27.48
CA ALA A 377 1.14 15.27 -28.66
C ALA A 377 0.71 16.72 -28.37
N SER A 378 0.01 16.94 -27.27
CA SER A 378 -0.47 18.27 -26.86
C SER A 378 0.63 19.15 -26.21
N ILE A 379 1.81 18.59 -25.91
CA ILE A 379 2.91 19.31 -25.25
C ILE A 379 3.76 20.04 -26.28
N ASP A 380 3.89 21.37 -26.14
CA ASP A 380 4.88 22.11 -26.91
C ASP A 380 6.29 21.88 -26.37
N LYS A 381 6.52 22.12 -25.07
CA LYS A 381 7.74 21.80 -24.32
C LYS A 381 7.44 21.35 -22.92
N GLY A 382 8.07 20.25 -22.49
CA GLY A 382 7.85 19.71 -21.16
C GLY A 382 8.52 18.37 -20.91
N ILE A 383 8.16 17.78 -19.78
CA ILE A 383 8.65 16.46 -19.36
C ILE A 383 7.52 15.43 -19.39
N TYR A 384 7.80 14.27 -19.94
CA TYR A 384 7.01 13.07 -19.73
C TYR A 384 7.72 12.18 -18.69
N ALA A 385 7.21 12.17 -17.46
CA ALA A 385 7.70 11.32 -16.37
C ALA A 385 6.98 9.98 -16.45
N VAL A 386 7.68 8.99 -16.99
CA VAL A 386 7.12 7.62 -17.21
C VAL A 386 6.98 6.89 -15.89
N ASN A 387 7.99 7.03 -15.00
CA ASN A 387 8.03 6.29 -13.76
C ASN A 387 8.83 7.04 -12.67
N PHE A 388 8.59 6.68 -11.40
CA PHE A 388 9.28 7.26 -10.25
C PHE A 388 10.07 6.22 -9.48
N GLY A 389 11.22 6.64 -8.93
CA GLY A 389 12.04 5.80 -8.05
C GLY A 389 11.65 5.91 -6.58
N GLY A 390 11.20 7.07 -6.16
CA GLY A 390 10.78 7.35 -4.79
C GLY A 390 10.47 8.82 -4.59
N GLY A 391 9.89 9.14 -3.45
CA GLY A 391 9.54 10.50 -3.07
C GLY A 391 9.06 10.58 -1.63
N GLN A 392 8.71 11.77 -1.23
CA GLN A 392 8.17 12.06 0.10
C GLN A 392 7.20 13.23 0.05
N VAL A 393 6.30 13.28 1.01
CA VAL A 393 5.34 14.37 1.21
C VAL A 393 5.41 14.90 2.64
N ASP A 394 5.21 16.21 2.78
CA ASP A 394 4.81 16.84 4.03
C ASP A 394 3.26 16.90 4.05
N ILE A 395 2.65 16.02 4.82
CA ILE A 395 1.19 15.87 4.90
C ILE A 395 0.50 17.15 5.33
N THR A 396 1.14 17.95 6.20
CA THR A 396 0.57 19.18 6.74
C THR A 396 0.47 20.29 5.68
N SER A 397 1.52 20.45 4.88
CA SER A 397 1.58 21.47 3.82
C SER A 397 1.14 20.96 2.45
N GLY A 398 1.09 19.66 2.24
CA GLY A 398 0.84 19.04 0.94
C GLY A 398 2.01 19.14 -0.04
N LYS A 399 3.17 19.64 0.39
CA LYS A 399 4.37 19.72 -0.47
C LYS A 399 4.96 18.34 -0.66
N PHE A 400 5.33 18.04 -1.91
CA PHE A 400 5.95 16.77 -2.27
C PHE A 400 7.19 16.95 -3.15
N VAL A 401 8.05 15.94 -3.13
CA VAL A 401 9.24 15.81 -3.98
C VAL A 401 9.33 14.36 -4.45
N PHE A 402 9.35 14.14 -5.77
CA PHE A 402 9.50 12.82 -6.39
C PHE A 402 10.61 12.83 -7.42
N SER A 403 11.47 11.81 -7.42
CA SER A 403 12.51 11.62 -8.41
C SER A 403 12.04 10.64 -9.48
N ALA A 404 12.03 11.09 -10.74
CA ALA A 404 11.72 10.22 -11.86
C ALA A 404 12.84 9.18 -12.05
N SER A 405 12.47 7.91 -12.19
CA SER A 405 13.38 6.82 -12.56
C SER A 405 13.48 6.63 -14.07
N GLU A 406 12.48 7.10 -14.82
CA GLU A 406 12.48 7.22 -16.26
C GLU A 406 11.67 8.47 -16.66
N ALA A 407 12.27 9.36 -17.43
CA ALA A 407 11.60 10.54 -17.96
C ALA A 407 12.15 10.93 -19.34
N TRP A 408 11.34 11.66 -20.10
CA TRP A 408 11.66 12.10 -21.46
C TRP A 408 11.42 13.58 -21.62
N TRP A 409 12.33 14.26 -22.35
CA TRP A 409 12.08 15.59 -22.87
C TRP A 409 11.11 15.49 -24.04
N VAL A 410 10.07 16.32 -24.01
CA VAL A 410 9.06 16.43 -25.06
C VAL A 410 9.14 17.80 -25.69
N GLU A 411 9.20 17.88 -27.02
CA GLU A 411 9.15 19.11 -27.77
C GLU A 411 8.35 18.91 -29.06
N GLY A 412 7.44 19.84 -29.35
CA GLY A 412 6.55 19.77 -30.50
C GLY A 412 5.69 18.50 -30.53
N GLY A 413 5.20 18.05 -29.38
CA GLY A 413 4.37 16.86 -29.23
C GLY A 413 5.10 15.54 -29.45
N LYS A 414 6.43 15.49 -29.41
CA LYS A 414 7.22 14.28 -29.66
C LYS A 414 8.28 14.07 -28.58
N LEU A 415 8.46 12.81 -28.20
CA LEU A 415 9.58 12.40 -27.35
C LEU A 415 10.90 12.64 -28.11
N GLN A 416 11.82 13.37 -27.50
CA GLN A 416 13.11 13.74 -28.11
C GLN A 416 14.24 12.85 -27.61
N TYR A 417 14.50 12.87 -26.31
CA TYR A 417 15.56 12.09 -25.66
C TYR A 417 15.20 11.83 -24.19
N PRO A 418 15.69 10.73 -23.62
CA PRO A 418 15.49 10.47 -22.20
C PRO A 418 16.29 11.45 -21.35
N VAL A 419 15.76 11.80 -20.18
CA VAL A 419 16.39 12.67 -19.21
C VAL A 419 16.53 12.00 -17.86
N LYS A 420 17.59 12.35 -17.11
CA LYS A 420 17.79 11.88 -15.73
C LYS A 420 17.92 13.05 -14.77
N GLY A 421 17.69 12.74 -13.48
CA GLY A 421 17.71 13.76 -12.43
C GLY A 421 16.48 14.67 -12.45
N ALA A 422 15.44 14.31 -13.20
CA ALA A 422 14.16 15.02 -13.15
C ALA A 422 13.50 14.77 -11.79
N THR A 423 13.52 15.80 -10.95
CA THR A 423 12.84 15.80 -9.65
C THR A 423 11.61 16.66 -9.78
N ILE A 424 10.44 16.07 -9.55
CA ILE A 424 9.14 16.75 -9.63
C ILE A 424 8.77 17.27 -8.25
N ILE A 425 8.60 18.58 -8.15
CA ILE A 425 8.30 19.29 -6.90
C ILE A 425 6.97 20.02 -7.06
N GLY A 426 6.08 19.89 -6.09
CA GLY A 426 4.79 20.55 -6.14
C GLY A 426 4.06 20.55 -4.81
N ASN A 427 2.80 21.00 -4.87
CA ASN A 427 1.85 20.94 -3.76
C ASN A 427 0.60 20.20 -4.23
N GLY A 428 0.25 19.11 -3.55
CA GLY A 428 -0.79 18.19 -4.01
C GLY A 428 -2.14 18.83 -4.31
N PRO A 429 -2.74 19.55 -3.35
CA PRO A 429 -4.02 20.26 -3.57
C PRO A 429 -3.99 21.25 -4.72
N GLU A 430 -2.85 21.92 -4.97
CA GLU A 430 -2.72 22.84 -6.10
C GLU A 430 -2.55 22.10 -7.42
N VAL A 431 -1.69 21.10 -7.46
CA VAL A 431 -1.39 20.33 -8.68
C VAL A 431 -2.65 19.69 -9.27
N LEU A 432 -3.53 19.14 -8.44
CA LEU A 432 -4.78 18.54 -8.91
C LEU A 432 -5.74 19.53 -9.58
N LYS A 433 -5.65 20.82 -9.28
CA LYS A 433 -6.44 21.87 -9.93
C LYS A 433 -5.95 22.19 -11.35
N HIS A 434 -4.70 21.84 -11.64
CA HIS A 434 -4.03 22.09 -12.92
C HIS A 434 -3.98 20.87 -13.85
N VAL A 435 -4.65 19.79 -13.49
CA VAL A 435 -4.86 18.65 -14.39
C VAL A 435 -5.76 19.09 -15.54
N SER A 436 -5.23 19.07 -16.77
CA SER A 436 -5.92 19.56 -17.97
C SER A 436 -6.39 18.44 -18.90
N MET A 437 -5.69 17.29 -18.90
CA MET A 437 -6.07 16.12 -19.68
C MET A 437 -5.87 14.86 -18.85
N ILE A 438 -6.85 13.95 -18.94
CA ILE A 438 -6.87 12.68 -18.21
C ILE A 438 -7.02 11.56 -19.22
N GLY A 439 -6.09 10.62 -19.23
CA GLY A 439 -6.05 9.48 -20.14
C GLY A 439 -7.13 8.44 -19.87
N ASN A 440 -7.36 7.58 -20.85
CA ASN A 440 -8.27 6.44 -20.77
C ASN A 440 -7.55 5.13 -20.40
N ASP A 441 -6.28 5.23 -20.00
CA ASP A 441 -5.35 4.14 -19.76
C ASP A 441 -5.05 3.91 -18.27
N SER A 442 -6.02 4.22 -17.37
CA SER A 442 -5.81 4.02 -15.93
C SER A 442 -5.33 2.60 -15.63
N ALA A 443 -4.23 2.52 -14.92
CA ALA A 443 -3.64 1.27 -14.47
C ALA A 443 -3.27 1.37 -12.99
N LEU A 444 -3.30 0.23 -12.32
CA LEU A 444 -2.72 0.08 -10.98
C LEU A 444 -1.24 -0.29 -11.12
N ASP A 445 -0.46 0.03 -10.08
CA ASP A 445 0.95 -0.35 -9.97
C ASP A 445 1.14 -1.89 -10.02
N SER A 446 2.38 -2.34 -10.09
CA SER A 446 2.69 -3.78 -10.08
C SER A 446 2.67 -4.44 -8.69
N CYS A 447 1.94 -3.88 -7.73
CA CYS A 447 1.86 -4.36 -6.34
C CYS A 447 3.18 -4.25 -5.57
N ILE A 448 3.80 -3.07 -5.61
CA ILE A 448 5.07 -2.80 -4.93
C ILE A 448 4.95 -1.80 -3.78
N GLY A 449 3.80 -1.12 -3.65
CA GLY A 449 3.59 -0.03 -2.72
C GLY A 449 3.68 -0.43 -1.24
N VAL A 450 4.36 0.41 -0.46
CA VAL A 450 4.38 0.39 1.01
C VAL A 450 4.14 1.81 1.49
N CYS A 451 3.20 1.98 2.40
CA CYS A 451 2.82 3.26 2.96
C CYS A 451 3.29 3.37 4.42
N GLY A 452 4.00 4.43 4.75
CA GLY A 452 4.44 4.74 6.11
C GLY A 452 3.58 5.85 6.75
N LYS A 453 3.11 5.65 7.99
CA LYS A 453 2.44 6.68 8.80
C LYS A 453 2.64 6.38 10.27
N GLU A 454 3.06 7.38 11.05
CA GLU A 454 3.29 7.25 12.50
C GLU A 454 4.18 6.05 12.89
N GLY A 455 5.21 5.78 12.09
CA GLY A 455 6.13 4.66 12.32
C GLY A 455 5.58 3.29 11.95
N GLN A 456 4.39 3.20 11.37
CA GLN A 456 3.77 1.96 10.90
C GLN A 456 3.81 1.87 9.37
N SER A 457 4.21 0.71 8.85
CA SER A 457 4.22 0.39 7.42
C SER A 457 3.09 -0.57 7.05
N VAL A 458 2.32 -0.28 6.00
CA VAL A 458 1.29 -1.19 5.49
C VAL A 458 1.42 -1.34 3.97
N PRO A 459 1.10 -2.54 3.42
CA PRO A 459 1.06 -2.73 1.97
C PRO A 459 -0.11 -1.96 1.35
N VAL A 460 0.17 -1.27 0.24
CA VAL A 460 -0.82 -0.47 -0.50
C VAL A 460 -0.69 -0.69 -2.00
N GLY A 461 -1.73 -0.31 -2.74
CA GLY A 461 -1.70 -0.12 -4.17
C GLY A 461 -1.92 1.34 -4.53
N VAL A 462 -1.38 1.75 -5.67
CA VAL A 462 -1.58 3.08 -6.24
C VAL A 462 -1.90 2.96 -7.72
N GLY A 463 -2.52 3.98 -8.30
CA GLY A 463 -2.76 3.99 -9.72
C GLY A 463 -3.27 5.31 -10.25
N GLN A 464 -3.12 5.49 -11.55
CA GLN A 464 -3.67 6.62 -12.29
C GLN A 464 -3.63 6.35 -13.79
N PRO A 465 -4.40 7.09 -14.60
CA PRO A 465 -4.16 7.18 -16.04
C PRO A 465 -3.00 8.13 -16.33
N THR A 466 -2.60 8.22 -17.59
CA THR A 466 -1.71 9.28 -18.08
C THR A 466 -2.36 10.64 -17.84
N LEU A 467 -1.63 11.56 -17.20
CA LEU A 467 -2.12 12.88 -16.79
C LEU A 467 -1.27 14.00 -17.35
N ARG A 468 -1.89 15.04 -17.90
CA ARG A 468 -1.23 16.31 -18.20
C ARG A 468 -1.51 17.34 -17.10
N ILE A 469 -0.45 17.94 -16.59
CA ILE A 469 -0.47 18.98 -15.56
C ILE A 469 0.23 20.23 -16.13
N ASP A 470 -0.53 21.32 -16.27
CA ASP A 470 -0.08 22.52 -16.98
C ASP A 470 0.73 23.49 -16.11
N ALA A 471 0.50 23.48 -14.78
CA ALA A 471 1.15 24.40 -13.85
C ALA A 471 1.25 23.78 -12.45
N GLY A 472 1.97 24.46 -11.56
CA GLY A 472 2.11 24.04 -10.16
C GLY A 472 3.18 22.96 -9.92
N LEU A 473 3.90 22.57 -10.97
CA LEU A 473 5.03 21.66 -10.87
C LEU A 473 6.32 22.36 -11.27
N THR A 474 7.34 22.16 -10.44
CA THR A 474 8.71 22.55 -10.77
C THR A 474 9.54 21.30 -10.99
N VAL A 475 10.26 21.26 -12.10
CA VAL A 475 11.26 20.23 -12.37
C VAL A 475 12.59 20.71 -11.83
N GLY A 476 13.17 20.00 -10.87
CA GLY A 476 14.56 20.14 -10.46
C GLY A 476 15.44 19.39 -11.46
N GLY A 477 16.50 20.06 -11.96
CA GLY A 477 17.49 19.44 -12.83
C GLY A 477 18.64 18.81 -12.03
N SER A 478 19.40 17.92 -12.67
CA SER A 478 20.70 17.52 -12.15
C SER A 478 21.76 18.52 -12.60
N GLU A 479 22.58 19.00 -11.66
CA GLU A 479 23.85 19.65 -12.03
C GLU A 479 24.77 18.61 -12.68
N ILE A 480 25.50 19.02 -13.69
CA ILE A 480 26.44 18.18 -14.46
C ILE A 480 27.63 17.83 -13.59
#